data_52ec63dc758a917bf156fe089615a167
#
_entry.id   52ec63dc758a917bf156fe089615a167
#
_cell.length_a   1.000
_cell.length_b   1.000
_cell.length_c   1.000
_cell.angle_alpha   90.00
_cell.angle_beta   90.00
_cell.angle_gamma   90.00
#
_symmetry.space_group_name_H-M   'P 1'
#
loop_
_entity.id
_entity.type
_entity.pdbx_description
1 polymer ?
#
loop_
_entity_poly.entity_id
_entity_poly.type
_entity_poly.pdbx_seq_one_letter_code
_entity_poly.pdbx_strand_id
1 'polypeptide(L)'
;MIHKTLADSMRPIGLDDVIGQKHLVGENRLLKQFVKKDHPMSIILYGPPGCGKTTIAKALAHDLNIPYRIFNASTGNKKEMDQIITEAKLSEGLFVIVDEVHRLNKAKQDHLLPYIESGLLIIAGCTTANPYHSINPAIRSRCHLCEVKPLNNEEIVEACKRAAVSERGLNHQYEIDEDVYDYIARMSSGDVRYAYNCLELVTIYAPDTHITLNIIQDAVPRANMQFDKDEDQYYDTLSGLQKSIRGSDPNGALYYFAKLIDAGDIESLERRLITTAYEDIGLANPNACMRTVLAFQAAKTIGFPEARIPLASCIIELALSPKSRSSEDAIDAALASYHNEPHKAPQYIRLTPVGIAEEDRYDYNRPDLWEYLQYLPDEIKDAQFYVPWLTSRYEKSLTENYQRILKHGRTTNIRKLKKDKPR
;
A
#
# COMPACT_ATOMS: atom_id res chain seq x y z
N MET A 1 -34.29 16.68 14.24
CA MET A 1 -33.74 16.71 12.86
C MET A 1 -32.37 16.05 12.90
N ILE A 2 -32.07 15.16 11.98
CA ILE A 2 -30.72 14.60 11.84
C ILE A 2 -29.87 15.69 11.19
N HIS A 3 -28.90 16.24 11.92
CA HIS A 3 -27.95 17.21 11.36
C HIS A 3 -26.91 16.49 10.50
N LYS A 4 -26.51 17.13 9.39
CA LYS A 4 -25.35 16.65 8.62
C LYS A 4 -24.12 16.79 9.51
N THR A 5 -23.22 15.81 9.45
CA THR A 5 -21.93 15.89 10.15
C THR A 5 -21.07 17.01 9.58
N LEU A 6 -20.19 17.58 10.41
CA LEU A 6 -19.24 18.61 9.96
C LEU A 6 -18.41 18.12 8.77
N ALA A 7 -17.95 16.87 8.81
CA ALA A 7 -17.24 16.22 7.71
C ALA A 7 -18.01 16.19 6.39
N ASP A 8 -19.34 16.06 6.44
CA ASP A 8 -20.19 16.08 5.23
C ASP A 8 -20.49 17.51 4.76
N SER A 9 -20.69 18.43 5.67
CA SER A 9 -20.96 19.85 5.39
C SER A 9 -19.76 20.55 4.76
N MET A 10 -18.55 20.20 5.21
CA MET A 10 -17.28 20.80 4.78
C MET A 10 -16.70 20.14 3.53
N ARG A 11 -17.40 19.20 2.89
CA ARG A 11 -16.91 18.60 1.64
C ARG A 11 -16.64 19.67 0.58
N PRO A 12 -15.46 19.65 -0.05
CA PRO A 12 -15.17 20.46 -1.23
C PRO A 12 -16.26 20.32 -2.30
N ILE A 13 -16.65 21.45 -2.90
CA ILE A 13 -17.60 21.50 -4.01
C ILE A 13 -16.83 21.34 -5.32
N GLY A 14 -15.78 22.13 -5.53
CA GLY A 14 -14.89 22.08 -6.67
C GLY A 14 -13.47 21.75 -6.31
N LEU A 15 -12.60 21.57 -7.31
CA LEU A 15 -11.19 21.23 -7.13
C LEU A 15 -10.41 22.32 -6.39
N ASP A 16 -10.83 23.60 -6.49
CA ASP A 16 -10.20 24.71 -5.77
C ASP A 16 -10.47 24.69 -4.28
N ASP A 17 -11.53 24.01 -3.86
CA ASP A 17 -11.86 23.81 -2.45
C ASP A 17 -11.05 22.70 -1.79
N VAL A 18 -10.39 21.84 -2.58
CA VAL A 18 -9.66 20.70 -2.06
C VAL A 18 -8.41 21.16 -1.34
N ILE A 19 -8.31 20.82 -0.05
CA ILE A 19 -7.14 21.12 0.77
C ILE A 19 -6.04 20.09 0.47
N GLY A 20 -4.81 20.55 0.40
CA GLY A 20 -3.66 19.72 0.03
C GLY A 20 -3.71 19.21 -1.41
N GLN A 21 -3.15 18.03 -1.65
CA GLN A 21 -3.14 17.32 -2.95
C GLN A 21 -2.66 18.19 -4.14
N LYS A 22 -1.79 19.17 -3.90
CA LYS A 22 -1.31 20.13 -4.93
C LYS A 22 -0.72 19.46 -6.17
N HIS A 23 -0.22 18.22 -6.04
CA HIS A 23 0.30 17.43 -7.15
C HIS A 23 -0.79 16.91 -8.10
N LEU A 24 -2.07 16.86 -7.67
CA LEU A 24 -3.22 16.44 -8.48
C LEU A 24 -4.08 17.62 -8.91
N VAL A 25 -4.40 18.54 -7.98
CA VAL A 25 -5.37 19.61 -8.17
C VAL A 25 -4.74 21.00 -8.37
N GLY A 26 -3.41 21.12 -8.35
CA GLY A 26 -2.71 22.39 -8.62
C GLY A 26 -2.96 22.90 -10.03
N GLU A 27 -2.73 24.20 -10.29
CA GLU A 27 -3.14 24.93 -11.50
C GLU A 27 -2.78 24.25 -12.83
N ASN A 28 -1.60 23.64 -12.94
CA ASN A 28 -1.12 22.97 -14.16
C ASN A 28 -1.08 21.45 -14.01
N ARG A 29 -1.84 20.89 -13.04
CA ARG A 29 -1.86 19.46 -12.77
C ARG A 29 -3.01 18.76 -13.46
N LEU A 30 -2.92 17.42 -13.50
CA LEU A 30 -3.74 16.55 -14.35
C LEU A 30 -5.26 16.86 -14.24
N LEU A 31 -5.81 16.92 -13.03
CA LEU A 31 -7.26 17.09 -12.86
C LEU A 31 -7.74 18.47 -13.29
N LYS A 32 -6.96 19.53 -13.04
CA LYS A 32 -7.24 20.87 -13.55
C LYS A 32 -7.14 20.94 -15.07
N GLN A 33 -6.22 20.19 -15.70
CA GLN A 33 -6.12 20.13 -17.15
C GLN A 33 -7.34 19.46 -17.80
N PHE A 34 -7.94 18.45 -17.15
CA PHE A 34 -9.19 17.84 -17.63
C PHE A 34 -10.31 18.87 -17.70
N VAL A 35 -10.45 19.70 -16.65
CA VAL A 35 -11.45 20.78 -16.62
C VAL A 35 -11.14 21.86 -17.66
N LYS A 36 -9.89 22.37 -17.72
CA LYS A 36 -9.50 23.42 -18.68
C LYS A 36 -9.70 23.03 -20.14
N LYS A 37 -9.52 21.75 -20.46
CA LYS A 37 -9.64 21.24 -21.85
C LYS A 37 -10.99 20.62 -22.16
N ASP A 38 -11.92 20.60 -21.20
CA ASP A 38 -13.21 19.93 -21.29
C ASP A 38 -13.05 18.48 -21.83
N HIS A 39 -12.06 17.77 -21.30
CA HIS A 39 -11.71 16.42 -21.76
C HIS A 39 -11.54 15.48 -20.57
N PRO A 40 -12.65 14.97 -20.02
CA PRO A 40 -12.61 14.05 -18.90
C PRO A 40 -12.05 12.69 -19.33
N MET A 41 -11.21 12.11 -18.48
CA MET A 41 -10.63 10.79 -18.67
C MET A 41 -10.90 9.93 -17.44
N SER A 42 -10.93 8.61 -17.63
CA SER A 42 -11.05 7.67 -16.52
C SER A 42 -9.82 7.69 -15.63
N ILE A 43 -10.05 7.73 -14.31
CA ILE A 43 -8.99 7.80 -13.29
C ILE A 43 -9.21 6.75 -12.20
N ILE A 44 -8.13 6.38 -11.53
CA ILE A 44 -8.17 5.60 -10.29
C ILE A 44 -7.45 6.40 -9.21
N LEU A 45 -8.20 6.86 -8.22
CA LEU A 45 -7.73 7.55 -7.03
C LEU A 45 -7.42 6.51 -5.96
N TYR A 46 -6.15 6.36 -5.58
CA TYR A 46 -5.73 5.38 -4.58
C TYR A 46 -4.93 6.04 -3.45
N GLY A 47 -5.03 5.50 -2.25
CA GLY A 47 -4.34 6.02 -1.06
C GLY A 47 -5.10 5.69 0.22
N PRO A 48 -4.60 6.10 1.41
CA PRO A 48 -5.19 5.78 2.71
C PRO A 48 -6.65 6.21 2.86
N PRO A 49 -7.39 5.68 3.83
CA PRO A 49 -8.73 6.17 4.14
C PRO A 49 -8.68 7.65 4.57
N GLY A 50 -9.78 8.37 4.44
CA GLY A 50 -9.95 9.75 4.92
C GLY A 50 -9.21 10.85 4.14
N CYS A 51 -8.30 10.55 3.20
CA CYS A 51 -7.52 11.54 2.45
C CYS A 51 -8.28 12.24 1.28
N GLY A 52 -9.59 11.99 1.11
CA GLY A 52 -10.44 12.77 0.20
C GLY A 52 -10.67 12.18 -1.19
N LYS A 53 -10.37 10.91 -1.49
CA LYS A 53 -10.52 10.28 -2.83
C LYS A 53 -11.90 10.51 -3.47
N THR A 54 -12.96 10.07 -2.80
CA THR A 54 -14.34 10.22 -3.29
C THR A 54 -14.76 11.68 -3.39
N THR A 55 -14.21 12.55 -2.53
CA THR A 55 -14.43 13.99 -2.55
C THR A 55 -13.80 14.63 -3.78
N ILE A 56 -12.56 14.28 -4.10
CA ILE A 56 -11.86 14.76 -5.32
C ILE A 56 -12.61 14.32 -6.58
N ALA A 57 -13.11 13.08 -6.62
CA ALA A 57 -13.90 12.60 -7.75
C ALA A 57 -15.19 13.40 -7.95
N LYS A 58 -15.90 13.77 -6.86
CA LYS A 58 -17.10 14.61 -6.89
C LYS A 58 -16.77 16.03 -7.32
N ALA A 59 -15.70 16.62 -6.77
CA ALA A 59 -15.25 17.97 -7.14
C ALA A 59 -14.87 18.06 -8.62
N LEU A 60 -14.20 17.02 -9.14
CA LEU A 60 -13.88 16.93 -10.57
C LEU A 60 -15.16 16.89 -11.44
N ALA A 61 -16.14 16.06 -11.09
CA ALA A 61 -17.40 15.97 -11.82
C ALA A 61 -18.18 17.31 -11.80
N HIS A 62 -18.16 18.00 -10.65
CA HIS A 62 -18.74 19.32 -10.49
C HIS A 62 -18.07 20.35 -11.42
N ASP A 63 -16.76 20.45 -11.41
CA ASP A 63 -16.02 21.43 -12.21
C ASP A 63 -16.09 21.16 -13.72
N LEU A 64 -16.27 19.88 -14.11
CA LEU A 64 -16.55 19.47 -15.49
C LEU A 64 -18.01 19.73 -15.88
N ASN A 65 -18.86 20.14 -14.94
CA ASN A 65 -20.31 20.33 -15.14
C ASN A 65 -21.02 19.11 -15.76
N ILE A 66 -20.62 17.88 -15.38
CA ILE A 66 -21.19 16.65 -15.88
C ILE A 66 -21.97 15.92 -14.78
N PRO A 67 -23.14 15.35 -15.11
CA PRO A 67 -23.86 14.52 -14.17
C PRO A 67 -23.08 13.26 -13.84
N TYR A 68 -23.16 12.81 -12.58
CA TYR A 68 -22.47 11.61 -12.15
C TYR A 68 -23.37 10.68 -11.34
N ARG A 69 -23.01 9.40 -11.31
CA ARG A 69 -23.55 8.39 -10.41
C ARG A 69 -22.45 7.85 -9.49
N ILE A 70 -22.85 7.47 -8.28
CA ILE A 70 -21.98 6.79 -7.34
C ILE A 70 -22.39 5.34 -7.29
N PHE A 71 -21.42 4.44 -7.49
CA PHE A 71 -21.58 3.02 -7.33
C PHE A 71 -20.63 2.53 -6.23
N ASN A 72 -21.19 1.96 -5.16
CA ASN A 72 -20.38 1.37 -4.10
C ASN A 72 -20.14 -0.10 -4.43
N ALA A 73 -18.89 -0.47 -4.67
CA ALA A 73 -18.52 -1.83 -5.08
C ALA A 73 -18.74 -2.89 -4.00
N SER A 74 -18.78 -2.48 -2.72
CA SER A 74 -19.01 -3.39 -1.58
C SER A 74 -20.47 -3.78 -1.41
N THR A 75 -21.40 -2.87 -1.66
CA THR A 75 -22.85 -3.06 -1.45
C THR A 75 -23.63 -3.17 -2.75
N GLY A 76 -23.09 -2.62 -3.85
CA GLY A 76 -23.74 -2.57 -5.14
C GLY A 76 -23.85 -3.93 -5.82
N ASN A 77 -24.99 -4.16 -6.46
CA ASN A 77 -25.27 -5.41 -7.16
C ASN A 77 -25.23 -5.23 -8.69
N LYS A 78 -25.36 -6.36 -9.42
CA LYS A 78 -25.31 -6.35 -10.88
C LYS A 78 -26.46 -5.52 -11.49
N LYS A 79 -27.65 -5.56 -10.90
CA LYS A 79 -28.82 -4.82 -11.41
C LYS A 79 -28.60 -3.31 -11.37
N GLU A 80 -27.98 -2.81 -10.30
CA GLU A 80 -27.63 -1.39 -10.17
C GLU A 80 -26.59 -0.98 -11.22
N MET A 81 -25.59 -1.83 -11.45
CA MET A 81 -24.59 -1.62 -12.51
C MET A 81 -25.22 -1.58 -13.90
N ASP A 82 -26.15 -2.49 -14.20
CA ASP A 82 -26.87 -2.54 -15.48
C ASP A 82 -27.77 -1.29 -15.65
N GLN A 83 -28.34 -0.75 -14.56
CA GLN A 83 -29.09 0.52 -14.58
C GLN A 83 -28.18 1.70 -14.94
N ILE A 84 -27.00 1.79 -14.34
CA ILE A 84 -25.99 2.83 -14.64
C ILE A 84 -25.58 2.76 -16.12
N ILE A 85 -25.34 1.56 -16.65
CA ILE A 85 -25.00 1.35 -18.05
C ILE A 85 -26.17 1.77 -18.98
N THR A 86 -27.40 1.45 -18.57
CA THR A 86 -28.60 1.85 -19.36
C THR A 86 -28.75 3.37 -19.36
N GLU A 87 -28.58 4.02 -18.22
CA GLU A 87 -28.58 5.48 -18.11
C GLU A 87 -27.50 6.12 -18.99
N ALA A 88 -26.27 5.59 -18.94
CA ALA A 88 -25.19 6.06 -19.79
C ALA A 88 -25.51 5.98 -21.28
N LYS A 89 -26.20 4.92 -21.72
CA LYS A 89 -26.65 4.77 -23.12
C LYS A 89 -27.70 5.80 -23.51
N LEU A 90 -28.59 6.19 -22.59
CA LEU A 90 -29.63 7.19 -22.83
C LEU A 90 -29.09 8.63 -22.84
N SER A 91 -28.05 8.91 -22.05
CA SER A 91 -27.44 10.23 -21.94
C SER A 91 -26.18 10.41 -22.82
N GLU A 92 -25.87 9.45 -23.68
CA GLU A 92 -24.69 9.45 -24.56
C GLU A 92 -23.35 9.57 -23.81
N GLY A 93 -23.33 9.18 -22.53
CA GLY A 93 -22.18 9.17 -21.66
C GLY A 93 -22.52 9.46 -20.21
N LEU A 94 -21.75 8.89 -19.28
CA LEU A 94 -21.95 9.09 -17.85
C LEU A 94 -20.64 9.03 -17.09
N PHE A 95 -20.47 9.97 -16.15
CA PHE A 95 -19.37 9.91 -15.18
C PHE A 95 -19.79 9.05 -13.99
N VAL A 96 -18.98 8.03 -13.67
CA VAL A 96 -19.31 7.09 -12.58
C VAL A 96 -18.20 7.07 -11.55
N ILE A 97 -18.53 7.44 -10.34
CA ILE A 97 -17.63 7.31 -9.18
C ILE A 97 -17.84 5.91 -8.59
N VAL A 98 -16.82 5.06 -8.73
CA VAL A 98 -16.84 3.69 -8.20
C VAL A 98 -16.07 3.68 -6.89
N ASP A 99 -16.81 3.67 -5.77
CA ASP A 99 -16.19 3.61 -4.44
C ASP A 99 -15.79 2.17 -4.09
N GLU A 100 -14.63 2.00 -3.43
CA GLU A 100 -14.02 0.72 -3.11
C GLU A 100 -13.85 -0.20 -4.35
N VAL A 101 -13.39 0.36 -5.47
CA VAL A 101 -13.31 -0.34 -6.77
C VAL A 101 -12.58 -1.70 -6.71
N HIS A 102 -11.67 -1.87 -5.76
CA HIS A 102 -10.97 -3.15 -5.50
C HIS A 102 -11.90 -4.28 -5.02
N ARG A 103 -13.12 -3.96 -4.56
CA ARG A 103 -14.16 -4.93 -4.16
C ARG A 103 -14.93 -5.51 -5.36
N LEU A 104 -14.78 -4.93 -6.55
CA LEU A 104 -15.33 -5.52 -7.76
C LEU A 104 -14.62 -6.84 -8.08
N ASN A 105 -15.37 -7.93 -8.16
CA ASN A 105 -14.81 -9.17 -8.67
C ASN A 105 -14.46 -9.05 -10.17
N LYS A 106 -13.63 -9.97 -10.68
CA LYS A 106 -13.14 -9.95 -12.05
C LYS A 106 -14.29 -9.86 -13.08
N ALA A 107 -15.37 -10.61 -12.89
CA ALA A 107 -16.52 -10.60 -13.81
C ALA A 107 -17.21 -9.23 -13.90
N LYS A 108 -17.36 -8.52 -12.76
CA LYS A 108 -17.91 -7.16 -12.73
C LYS A 108 -16.94 -6.16 -13.39
N GLN A 109 -15.65 -6.32 -13.16
CA GLN A 109 -14.63 -5.50 -13.82
C GLN A 109 -14.65 -5.70 -15.34
N ASP A 110 -14.67 -6.94 -15.81
CA ASP A 110 -14.72 -7.29 -17.23
C ASP A 110 -16.03 -6.79 -17.89
N HIS A 111 -17.14 -6.76 -17.15
CA HIS A 111 -18.43 -6.23 -17.64
C HIS A 111 -18.38 -4.72 -17.91
N LEU A 112 -17.57 -3.95 -17.19
CA LEU A 112 -17.42 -2.50 -17.40
C LEU A 112 -16.49 -2.15 -18.58
N LEU A 113 -15.57 -3.03 -18.94
CA LEU A 113 -14.52 -2.76 -19.94
C LEU A 113 -15.04 -2.20 -21.26
N PRO A 114 -16.05 -2.81 -21.94
CA PRO A 114 -16.52 -2.32 -23.24
C PRO A 114 -17.07 -0.87 -23.18
N TYR A 115 -17.64 -0.49 -22.05
CA TYR A 115 -18.23 0.84 -21.86
C TYR A 115 -17.17 1.90 -21.52
N ILE A 116 -16.09 1.50 -20.86
CA ILE A 116 -14.92 2.36 -20.63
C ILE A 116 -14.16 2.56 -21.95
N GLU A 117 -13.98 1.50 -22.74
CA GLU A 117 -13.31 1.54 -24.03
C GLU A 117 -14.04 2.43 -25.06
N SER A 118 -15.37 2.36 -25.08
CA SER A 118 -16.17 3.19 -25.97
C SER A 118 -16.30 4.66 -25.50
N GLY A 119 -15.81 4.99 -24.30
CA GLY A 119 -16.00 6.31 -23.70
C GLY A 119 -17.42 6.57 -23.19
N LEU A 120 -18.32 5.58 -23.23
CA LEU A 120 -19.68 5.68 -22.72
C LEU A 120 -19.69 5.84 -21.19
N LEU A 121 -18.75 5.18 -20.51
CA LEU A 121 -18.51 5.35 -19.07
C LEU A 121 -17.12 5.98 -18.86
N ILE A 122 -17.11 7.11 -18.19
CA ILE A 122 -15.88 7.68 -17.64
C ILE A 122 -15.89 7.38 -16.15
N ILE A 123 -14.93 6.58 -15.69
CA ILE A 123 -14.89 6.14 -14.30
C ILE A 123 -13.88 6.91 -13.46
N ALA A 124 -14.28 7.26 -12.24
CA ALA A 124 -13.39 7.66 -11.15
C ALA A 124 -13.42 6.56 -10.08
N GLY A 125 -12.52 5.58 -10.21
CA GLY A 125 -12.39 4.49 -9.23
C GLY A 125 -11.66 4.98 -7.97
N CYS A 126 -12.27 4.78 -6.78
CA CYS A 126 -11.64 5.08 -5.50
C CYS A 126 -11.24 3.79 -4.79
N THR A 127 -10.04 3.71 -4.24
CA THR A 127 -9.55 2.52 -3.53
C THR A 127 -8.54 2.86 -2.45
N THR A 128 -8.55 2.09 -1.37
CA THR A 128 -7.49 2.08 -0.35
C THR A 128 -6.40 1.04 -0.66
N ALA A 129 -6.68 0.09 -1.55
CA ALA A 129 -5.74 -0.96 -1.93
C ALA A 129 -4.81 -0.50 -3.06
N ASN A 130 -3.62 -1.13 -3.14
CA ASN A 130 -2.70 -0.91 -4.25
C ASN A 130 -3.34 -1.33 -5.58
N PRO A 131 -3.52 -0.41 -6.56
CA PRO A 131 -4.22 -0.70 -7.81
C PRO A 131 -3.49 -1.71 -8.69
N TYR A 132 -2.18 -1.87 -8.53
CA TYR A 132 -1.40 -2.84 -9.31
C TYR A 132 -1.74 -4.30 -8.98
N HIS A 133 -2.23 -4.56 -7.77
CA HIS A 133 -2.60 -5.90 -7.31
C HIS A 133 -4.11 -6.14 -7.30
N SER A 134 -4.90 -5.08 -7.12
CA SER A 134 -6.33 -5.19 -6.84
C SER A 134 -7.24 -4.90 -8.03
N ILE A 135 -6.70 -4.30 -9.12
CA ILE A 135 -7.48 -3.89 -10.28
C ILE A 135 -6.99 -4.63 -11.52
N ASN A 136 -7.94 -5.14 -12.32
CA ASN A 136 -7.66 -5.82 -13.58
C ASN A 136 -6.74 -4.96 -14.46
N PRO A 137 -5.63 -5.53 -14.99
CA PRO A 137 -4.72 -4.83 -15.90
C PRO A 137 -5.41 -4.15 -17.08
N ALA A 138 -6.50 -4.73 -17.60
CA ALA A 138 -7.27 -4.16 -18.69
C ALA A 138 -7.98 -2.85 -18.32
N ILE A 139 -8.57 -2.72 -17.11
CA ILE A 139 -9.11 -1.46 -16.60
C ILE A 139 -7.98 -0.48 -16.31
N ARG A 140 -6.94 -0.95 -15.64
CA ARG A 140 -5.79 -0.10 -15.25
C ARG A 140 -5.10 0.55 -16.44
N SER A 141 -4.99 -0.15 -17.57
CA SER A 141 -4.40 0.41 -18.80
C SER A 141 -5.23 1.52 -19.47
N ARG A 142 -6.50 1.66 -19.07
CA ARG A 142 -7.45 2.65 -19.59
C ARG A 142 -7.74 3.78 -18.61
N CYS A 143 -7.12 3.75 -17.44
CA CYS A 143 -7.30 4.74 -16.39
C CYS A 143 -5.97 5.38 -16.01
N HIS A 144 -5.97 6.65 -15.68
CA HIS A 144 -4.81 7.30 -15.07
C HIS A 144 -4.79 7.02 -13.56
N LEU A 145 -3.66 6.52 -13.06
CA LEU A 145 -3.48 6.26 -11.63
C LEU A 145 -3.08 7.55 -10.93
N CYS A 146 -3.86 7.96 -9.95
CA CYS A 146 -3.67 9.18 -9.18
C CYS A 146 -3.52 8.82 -7.69
N GLU A 147 -2.33 8.97 -7.15
CA GLU A 147 -2.08 8.78 -5.73
C GLU A 147 -2.64 9.95 -4.92
N VAL A 148 -3.49 9.67 -3.95
CA VAL A 148 -4.01 10.64 -2.98
C VAL A 148 -3.29 10.42 -1.67
N LYS A 149 -2.50 11.39 -1.25
CA LYS A 149 -1.64 11.32 -0.06
C LYS A 149 -2.40 11.70 1.20
N PRO A 150 -1.98 11.22 2.39
CA PRO A 150 -2.43 11.80 3.65
C PRO A 150 -2.15 13.29 3.67
N LEU A 151 -3.03 14.06 4.32
CA LEU A 151 -2.75 15.46 4.55
C LEU A 151 -1.66 15.61 5.62
N ASN A 152 -0.78 16.60 5.46
CA ASN A 152 0.16 16.94 6.52
C ASN A 152 -0.54 17.72 7.66
N ASN A 153 0.16 17.93 8.78
CA ASN A 153 -0.44 18.59 9.94
C ASN A 153 -0.88 20.03 9.62
N GLU A 154 -0.13 20.76 8.82
CA GLU A 154 -0.47 22.14 8.44
C GLU A 154 -1.75 22.18 7.58
N GLU A 155 -1.90 21.23 6.65
CA GLU A 155 -3.09 21.09 5.81
C GLU A 155 -4.33 20.68 6.64
N ILE A 156 -4.17 19.85 7.68
CA ILE A 156 -5.26 19.53 8.61
C ILE A 156 -5.64 20.74 9.46
N VAL A 157 -4.66 21.48 9.98
CA VAL A 157 -4.91 22.73 10.72
C VAL A 157 -5.67 23.73 9.85
N GLU A 158 -5.25 23.93 8.59
CA GLU A 158 -5.97 24.75 7.61
C GLU A 158 -7.42 24.28 7.43
N ALA A 159 -7.64 22.96 7.28
CA ALA A 159 -8.97 22.38 7.14
C ALA A 159 -9.86 22.70 8.36
N CYS A 160 -9.35 22.49 9.57
CA CYS A 160 -10.09 22.75 10.82
C CYS A 160 -10.38 24.24 11.01
N LYS A 161 -9.44 25.13 10.77
CA LYS A 161 -9.64 26.59 10.81
C LYS A 161 -10.69 27.04 9.80
N ARG A 162 -10.63 26.54 8.57
CA ARG A 162 -11.66 26.80 7.57
C ARG A 162 -13.03 26.32 8.01
N ALA A 163 -13.13 25.16 8.67
CA ALA A 163 -14.40 24.66 9.20
C ALA A 163 -14.93 25.51 10.37
N ALA A 164 -14.05 26.05 11.21
CA ALA A 164 -14.44 26.91 12.34
C ALA A 164 -15.10 28.22 11.88
N VAL A 165 -14.63 28.81 10.77
CA VAL A 165 -15.13 30.11 10.28
C VAL A 165 -16.23 29.99 9.23
N SER A 166 -16.31 28.87 8.49
CA SER A 166 -17.26 28.70 7.39
C SER A 166 -18.72 28.66 7.85
N GLU A 167 -19.61 29.31 7.09
CA GLU A 167 -21.07 29.17 7.28
C GLU A 167 -21.57 27.73 7.12
N ARG A 168 -20.87 26.92 6.35
CA ARG A 168 -21.14 25.47 6.20
C ARG A 168 -20.61 24.65 7.37
N GLY A 169 -19.74 25.25 8.20
CA GLY A 169 -19.10 24.63 9.36
C GLY A 169 -19.66 25.17 10.67
N LEU A 170 -18.76 25.63 11.54
CA LEU A 170 -19.12 26.14 12.88
C LEU A 170 -19.52 27.62 12.90
N ASN A 171 -19.40 28.33 11.78
CA ASN A 171 -19.88 29.69 11.57
C ASN A 171 -19.45 30.69 12.67
N HIS A 172 -18.16 30.68 13.06
CA HIS A 172 -17.61 31.53 14.12
C HIS A 172 -18.30 31.41 15.50
N GLN A 173 -19.01 30.31 15.76
CA GLN A 173 -19.76 30.15 17.00
C GLN A 173 -18.86 29.83 18.21
N TYR A 174 -17.61 29.44 17.97
CA TYR A 174 -16.66 29.02 18.98
C TYR A 174 -15.34 29.80 18.83
N GLU A 175 -14.76 30.14 19.95
CA GLU A 175 -13.38 30.62 20.08
C GLU A 175 -12.49 29.40 20.37
N ILE A 176 -11.60 29.06 19.47
CA ILE A 176 -10.80 27.83 19.51
C ILE A 176 -9.33 28.20 19.56
N ASP A 177 -8.64 27.77 20.62
CA ASP A 177 -7.20 28.00 20.79
C ASP A 177 -6.38 27.31 19.71
N GLU A 178 -5.26 27.90 19.31
CA GLU A 178 -4.39 27.37 18.24
C GLU A 178 -3.89 25.95 18.53
N ASP A 179 -3.54 25.65 19.76
CA ASP A 179 -3.05 24.35 20.20
C ASP A 179 -4.10 23.23 20.12
N VAL A 180 -5.40 23.57 20.08
CA VAL A 180 -6.49 22.63 19.81
C VAL A 180 -6.40 22.12 18.37
N TYR A 181 -6.18 23.01 17.40
CA TYR A 181 -6.02 22.63 16.00
C TYR A 181 -4.78 21.75 15.80
N ASP A 182 -3.67 22.10 16.44
CA ASP A 182 -2.45 21.30 16.42
C ASP A 182 -2.66 19.90 17.02
N TYR A 183 -3.43 19.84 18.13
CA TYR A 183 -3.80 18.58 18.75
C TYR A 183 -4.62 17.71 17.80
N ILE A 184 -5.68 18.26 17.17
CA ILE A 184 -6.51 17.55 16.19
C ILE A 184 -5.68 17.07 14.99
N ALA A 185 -4.79 17.90 14.46
CA ALA A 185 -3.94 17.57 13.34
C ALA A 185 -3.07 16.33 13.64
N ARG A 186 -2.41 16.33 14.78
CA ARG A 186 -1.61 15.19 15.23
C ARG A 186 -2.44 13.93 15.42
N MET A 187 -3.63 14.05 16.06
CA MET A 187 -4.52 12.90 16.30
C MET A 187 -5.12 12.30 15.03
N SER A 188 -5.25 13.10 13.97
CA SER A 188 -5.90 12.66 12.74
C SER A 188 -4.98 11.84 11.79
N SER A 189 -3.67 11.90 11.96
CA SER A 189 -2.69 11.20 11.11
C SER A 189 -2.97 11.38 9.61
N GLY A 190 -3.39 12.59 9.20
CA GLY A 190 -3.71 12.96 7.82
C GLY A 190 -5.11 12.56 7.34
N ASP A 191 -5.98 12.03 8.21
CA ASP A 191 -7.40 11.77 7.93
C ASP A 191 -8.25 13.00 8.26
N VAL A 192 -8.60 13.80 7.26
CA VAL A 192 -9.41 15.02 7.43
C VAL A 192 -10.83 14.72 7.93
N ARG A 193 -11.39 13.56 7.65
CA ARG A 193 -12.71 13.17 8.15
C ARG A 193 -12.67 12.97 9.66
N TYR A 194 -11.63 12.28 10.14
CA TYR A 194 -11.42 12.12 11.58
C TYR A 194 -11.17 13.48 12.26
N ALA A 195 -10.38 14.37 11.63
CA ALA A 195 -10.15 15.71 12.14
C ALA A 195 -11.45 16.51 12.32
N TYR A 196 -12.34 16.50 11.33
CA TYR A 196 -13.65 17.15 11.44
C TYR A 196 -14.55 16.51 12.51
N ASN A 197 -14.52 15.19 12.65
CA ASN A 197 -15.26 14.49 13.70
C ASN A 197 -14.75 14.88 15.11
N CYS A 198 -13.44 15.03 15.30
CA CYS A 198 -12.87 15.52 16.56
C CYS A 198 -13.29 16.96 16.82
N LEU A 199 -13.23 17.83 15.79
CA LEU A 199 -13.65 19.23 15.91
C LEU A 199 -15.15 19.34 16.24
N GLU A 200 -16.02 18.52 15.62
CA GLU A 200 -17.45 18.48 15.93
C GLU A 200 -17.69 17.95 17.36
N LEU A 201 -17.00 16.87 17.76
CA LEU A 201 -17.14 16.28 19.08
C LEU A 201 -16.78 17.27 20.19
N VAL A 202 -15.68 18.01 20.03
CA VAL A 202 -15.27 18.98 21.06
C VAL A 202 -16.28 20.11 21.23
N THR A 203 -16.97 20.55 20.18
CA THR A 203 -18.02 21.58 20.29
C THR A 203 -19.24 21.09 21.06
N ILE A 204 -19.51 19.78 21.02
CA ILE A 204 -20.60 19.15 21.78
C ILE A 204 -20.18 18.96 23.24
N TYR A 205 -18.90 18.65 23.49
CA TYR A 205 -18.36 18.37 24.80
C TYR A 205 -18.07 19.66 25.62
N ALA A 206 -17.71 20.76 24.95
CA ALA A 206 -17.33 22.01 25.58
C ALA A 206 -18.48 22.59 26.42
N PRO A 207 -18.20 23.03 27.66
CA PRO A 207 -19.21 23.62 28.54
C PRO A 207 -19.66 25.02 28.08
N ASP A 208 -18.83 25.71 27.30
CA ASP A 208 -19.07 27.05 26.76
C ASP A 208 -18.49 27.18 25.35
N THR A 209 -18.43 28.40 24.80
CA THR A 209 -17.96 28.68 23.44
C THR A 209 -16.44 28.76 23.30
N HIS A 210 -15.68 28.77 24.38
CA HIS A 210 -14.22 28.81 24.37
C HIS A 210 -13.63 27.41 24.53
N ILE A 211 -12.98 26.92 23.46
CA ILE A 211 -12.42 25.59 23.41
C ILE A 211 -10.92 25.65 23.60
N THR A 212 -10.47 25.05 24.70
CA THR A 212 -9.06 25.00 25.13
C THR A 212 -8.49 23.59 24.93
N LEU A 213 -7.15 23.48 25.02
CA LEU A 213 -6.44 22.18 24.89
C LEU A 213 -6.93 21.15 25.91
N ASN A 214 -7.24 21.53 27.12
CA ASN A 214 -7.74 20.60 28.15
C ASN A 214 -9.09 20.00 27.75
N ILE A 215 -10.00 20.81 27.20
CA ILE A 215 -11.32 20.37 26.77
C ILE A 215 -11.21 19.33 25.63
N ILE A 216 -10.37 19.57 24.62
CA ILE A 216 -10.19 18.59 23.53
C ILE A 216 -9.50 17.32 24.01
N GLN A 217 -8.55 17.38 24.92
CA GLN A 217 -7.89 16.22 25.51
C GLN A 217 -8.85 15.33 26.31
N ASP A 218 -9.82 15.93 26.99
CA ASP A 218 -10.87 15.20 27.71
C ASP A 218 -11.91 14.61 26.73
N ALA A 219 -12.31 15.36 25.70
CA ALA A 219 -13.30 14.93 24.72
C ALA A 219 -12.76 13.83 23.79
N VAL A 220 -11.48 13.93 23.41
CA VAL A 220 -10.77 13.01 22.53
C VAL A 220 -9.52 12.54 23.26
N PRO A 221 -9.65 11.65 24.24
CA PRO A 221 -8.51 11.18 25.01
C PRO A 221 -7.55 10.43 24.10
N ARG A 222 -6.28 10.71 24.27
CA ARG A 222 -5.22 9.93 23.61
C ARG A 222 -5.33 8.48 24.07
N ALA A 223 -5.50 7.57 23.14
CA ALA A 223 -5.18 6.17 23.42
C ALA A 223 -3.65 6.10 23.56
N ASN A 224 -3.14 6.22 24.80
CA ASN A 224 -1.73 6.04 25.21
C ASN A 224 -0.65 6.45 24.20
N MET A 225 -0.75 7.64 23.58
CA MET A 225 0.29 8.11 22.66
C MET A 225 1.29 9.02 23.40
N GLN A 226 2.26 8.43 24.07
CA GLN A 226 3.43 9.17 24.60
C GLN A 226 4.44 9.61 23.52
N PHE A 227 4.11 9.39 22.23
CA PHE A 227 5.00 9.66 21.09
C PHE A 227 4.80 11.01 20.41
N ASP A 228 3.99 11.89 20.97
CA ASP A 228 3.44 13.02 20.24
C ASP A 228 4.23 14.34 20.39
N LYS A 229 5.55 14.28 20.32
CA LYS A 229 6.35 15.51 20.15
C LYS A 229 7.19 15.58 18.89
N ASP A 230 7.49 14.44 18.24
CA ASP A 230 8.24 14.42 16.98
C ASP A 230 7.89 13.15 16.18
N GLU A 231 7.38 13.29 14.96
CA GLU A 231 7.34 12.17 13.98
C GLU A 231 8.72 11.51 13.90
N ASP A 232 9.78 12.28 13.98
CA ASP A 232 11.18 11.83 14.07
C ASP A 232 11.39 10.85 15.21
N GLN A 233 10.82 11.07 16.38
CA GLN A 233 11.01 10.20 17.56
C GLN A 233 10.33 8.83 17.41
N TYR A 234 9.21 8.73 16.68
CA TYR A 234 8.59 7.45 16.36
C TYR A 234 9.44 6.66 15.38
N TYR A 235 9.89 7.29 14.29
CA TYR A 235 10.77 6.66 13.31
C TYR A 235 12.14 6.33 13.92
N ASP A 236 12.66 7.13 14.82
CA ASP A 236 13.86 6.84 15.60
C ASP A 236 13.68 5.62 16.49
N THR A 237 12.51 5.45 17.10
CA THR A 237 12.19 4.30 17.94
C THR A 237 12.06 3.02 17.09
N LEU A 238 11.40 3.08 15.92
CA LEU A 238 11.37 1.98 14.95
C LEU A 238 12.78 1.62 14.45
N SER A 239 13.57 2.63 14.14
CA SER A 239 14.98 2.47 13.75
C SER A 239 15.82 1.87 14.88
N GLY A 240 15.58 2.30 16.14
CA GLY A 240 16.18 1.73 17.34
C GLY A 240 15.87 0.25 17.52
N LEU A 241 14.59 -0.14 17.36
CA LEU A 241 14.17 -1.55 17.39
C LEU A 241 14.90 -2.37 16.33
N GLN A 242 14.88 -1.91 15.09
CA GLN A 242 15.50 -2.60 13.95
C GLN A 242 17.01 -2.75 14.15
N LYS A 243 17.70 -1.68 14.55
CA LYS A 243 19.15 -1.69 14.81
C LYS A 243 19.52 -2.58 15.99
N SER A 244 18.68 -2.63 17.04
CA SER A 244 18.91 -3.53 18.19
C SER A 244 18.76 -5.00 17.78
N ILE A 245 17.78 -5.36 16.95
CA ILE A 245 17.63 -6.70 16.39
C ILE A 245 18.85 -7.04 15.52
N ARG A 246 19.25 -6.15 14.63
CA ARG A 246 20.44 -6.31 13.77
C ARG A 246 21.73 -6.44 14.58
N GLY A 247 21.84 -5.66 15.64
CA GLY A 247 22.96 -5.67 16.57
C GLY A 247 22.95 -6.82 17.60
N SER A 248 21.92 -7.70 17.55
CA SER A 248 21.76 -8.84 18.48
C SER A 248 21.63 -8.41 19.96
N ASP A 249 21.02 -7.26 20.20
CA ASP A 249 20.67 -6.78 21.55
C ASP A 249 19.17 -6.98 21.84
N PRO A 250 18.80 -8.09 22.54
CA PRO A 250 17.40 -8.35 22.87
C PRO A 250 16.84 -7.34 23.89
N ASN A 251 17.67 -6.76 24.74
CA ASN A 251 17.20 -5.79 25.74
C ASN A 251 16.85 -4.44 25.09
N GLY A 252 17.71 -3.94 24.22
CA GLY A 252 17.42 -2.76 23.40
C GLY A 252 16.19 -2.96 22.53
N ALA A 253 16.09 -4.13 21.87
CA ALA A 253 14.93 -4.46 21.05
C ALA A 253 13.62 -4.49 21.86
N LEU A 254 13.60 -5.11 23.04
CA LEU A 254 12.43 -5.13 23.92
C LEU A 254 12.06 -3.74 24.46
N TYR A 255 13.06 -2.92 24.77
CA TYR A 255 12.81 -1.55 25.24
C TYR A 255 12.13 -0.71 24.17
N TYR A 256 12.65 -0.68 22.93
CA TYR A 256 12.03 0.04 21.84
C TYR A 256 10.69 -0.55 21.45
N PHE A 257 10.53 -1.88 21.51
CA PHE A 257 9.25 -2.53 21.31
C PHE A 257 8.20 -2.09 22.35
N ALA A 258 8.55 -2.06 23.63
CA ALA A 258 7.64 -1.57 24.69
C ALA A 258 7.15 -0.15 24.42
N LYS A 259 8.05 0.74 23.97
CA LYS A 259 7.67 2.09 23.55
C LYS A 259 6.68 2.08 22.36
N LEU A 260 6.89 1.20 21.36
CA LEU A 260 6.04 1.13 20.16
C LEU A 260 4.65 0.55 20.42
N ILE A 261 4.52 -0.45 21.28
CA ILE A 261 3.19 -0.98 21.65
C ILE A 261 2.38 0.04 22.47
N ASP A 262 3.05 0.85 23.28
CA ASP A 262 2.41 1.92 24.03
C ASP A 262 1.89 3.04 23.10
N ALA A 263 2.54 3.22 21.94
CA ALA A 263 2.10 4.11 20.88
C ALA A 263 0.86 3.62 20.11
N GLY A 264 0.53 2.32 20.18
CA GLY A 264 -0.69 1.73 19.60
C GLY A 264 -0.63 1.46 18.09
N ASP A 265 0.46 1.78 17.37
CA ASP A 265 0.60 1.52 15.92
C ASP A 265 1.14 0.12 15.64
N ILE A 266 0.27 -0.87 15.80
CA ILE A 266 0.61 -2.28 15.59
C ILE A 266 0.80 -2.62 14.12
N GLU A 267 0.13 -1.92 13.19
CA GLU A 267 0.24 -2.21 11.76
C GLU A 267 1.62 -1.83 11.20
N SER A 268 2.14 -0.67 11.55
CA SER A 268 3.49 -0.25 11.15
C SER A 268 4.56 -1.12 11.80
N LEU A 269 4.37 -1.48 13.07
CA LEU A 269 5.25 -2.41 13.79
C LEU A 269 5.28 -3.79 13.11
N GLU A 270 4.11 -4.37 12.76
CA GLU A 270 4.01 -5.64 12.05
C GLU A 270 4.78 -5.59 10.73
N ARG A 271 4.50 -4.60 9.90
CA ARG A 271 5.17 -4.41 8.61
C ARG A 271 6.67 -4.32 8.77
N ARG A 272 7.13 -3.54 9.73
CA ARG A 272 8.56 -3.33 9.95
C ARG A 272 9.26 -4.58 10.49
N LEU A 273 8.66 -5.29 11.45
CA LEU A 273 9.26 -6.52 12.00
C LEU A 273 9.29 -7.66 10.99
N ILE A 274 8.23 -7.84 10.19
CA ILE A 274 8.25 -8.83 9.10
C ILE A 274 9.34 -8.48 8.09
N THR A 275 9.45 -7.22 7.66
CA THR A 275 10.53 -6.78 6.77
C THR A 275 11.89 -7.07 7.38
N THR A 276 12.14 -6.66 8.62
CA THR A 276 13.42 -6.89 9.33
C THR A 276 13.76 -8.38 9.44
N ALA A 277 12.76 -9.24 9.70
CA ALA A 277 12.97 -10.68 9.79
C ALA A 277 13.49 -11.27 8.46
N TYR A 278 12.91 -10.87 7.32
CA TYR A 278 13.35 -11.36 6.02
C TYR A 278 14.57 -10.64 5.47
N GLU A 279 14.77 -9.36 5.79
CA GLU A 279 15.91 -8.54 5.42
C GLU A 279 17.19 -8.96 6.15
N ASP A 280 17.16 -8.98 7.49
CA ASP A 280 18.35 -9.14 8.31
C ASP A 280 18.63 -10.58 8.75
N ILE A 281 17.62 -11.46 8.80
CA ILE A 281 17.76 -12.86 9.22
C ILE A 281 17.59 -13.80 8.02
N GLY A 282 16.51 -13.70 7.28
CA GLY A 282 16.28 -14.42 6.02
C GLY A 282 16.68 -15.89 6.05
N LEU A 283 17.64 -16.25 5.20
CA LEU A 283 18.16 -17.61 5.07
C LEU A 283 19.00 -18.09 6.26
N ALA A 284 19.41 -17.19 7.17
CA ALA A 284 20.12 -17.63 8.37
C ALA A 284 19.19 -18.38 9.35
N ASN A 285 17.91 -17.97 9.46
CA ASN A 285 16.89 -18.66 10.25
C ASN A 285 15.47 -18.47 9.65
N PRO A 286 15.12 -19.22 8.59
CA PRO A 286 13.80 -19.08 7.95
C PRO A 286 12.63 -19.36 8.89
N ASN A 287 12.84 -20.19 9.94
CA ASN A 287 11.82 -20.47 10.92
C ASN A 287 11.47 -19.25 11.79
N ALA A 288 12.46 -18.43 12.13
CA ALA A 288 12.21 -17.17 12.85
C ALA A 288 11.39 -16.20 11.99
N CYS A 289 11.65 -16.13 10.69
CA CYS A 289 10.85 -15.32 9.75
C CYS A 289 9.38 -15.76 9.73
N MET A 290 9.11 -17.05 9.61
CA MET A 290 7.74 -17.60 9.65
C MET A 290 7.07 -17.35 11.01
N ARG A 291 7.78 -17.56 12.13
CA ARG A 291 7.26 -17.32 13.48
C ARG A 291 6.93 -15.85 13.72
N THR A 292 7.62 -14.92 13.07
CA THR A 292 7.27 -13.49 13.13
C THR A 292 5.85 -13.25 12.60
N VAL A 293 5.51 -13.80 11.45
CA VAL A 293 4.16 -13.68 10.89
C VAL A 293 3.12 -14.34 11.81
N LEU A 294 3.40 -15.54 12.34
CA LEU A 294 2.51 -16.24 13.26
C LEU A 294 2.33 -15.50 14.59
N ALA A 295 3.37 -14.84 15.10
CA ALA A 295 3.28 -14.04 16.32
C ALA A 295 2.31 -12.87 16.17
N PHE A 296 2.32 -12.18 15.01
CA PHE A 296 1.34 -11.13 14.73
C PHE A 296 -0.08 -11.66 14.54
N GLN A 297 -0.26 -12.83 13.92
CA GLN A 297 -1.57 -13.48 13.83
C GLN A 297 -2.11 -13.85 15.21
N ALA A 298 -1.26 -14.40 16.08
CA ALA A 298 -1.62 -14.68 17.46
C ALA A 298 -1.95 -13.41 18.24
N ALA A 299 -1.16 -12.34 18.07
CA ALA A 299 -1.40 -11.04 18.70
C ALA A 299 -2.75 -10.44 18.32
N LYS A 300 -3.15 -10.52 17.05
CA LYS A 300 -4.46 -10.07 16.56
C LYS A 300 -5.61 -10.89 17.14
N THR A 301 -5.40 -12.18 17.41
CA THR A 301 -6.41 -13.07 17.99
C THR A 301 -6.59 -12.86 19.48
N ILE A 302 -5.48 -12.67 20.20
CA ILE A 302 -5.45 -12.53 21.65
C ILE A 302 -5.88 -11.13 22.08
N GLY A 303 -5.37 -10.09 21.39
CA GLY A 303 -5.55 -8.69 21.76
C GLY A 303 -4.60 -8.24 22.88
N PHE A 304 -4.48 -6.91 23.04
CA PHE A 304 -3.71 -6.30 24.13
C PHE A 304 -4.52 -6.28 25.43
N PRO A 305 -3.89 -6.45 26.60
CA PRO A 305 -2.43 -6.40 26.83
C PRO A 305 -1.67 -7.72 26.61
N GLU A 306 -2.30 -8.86 26.46
CA GLU A 306 -1.65 -10.18 26.40
C GLU A 306 -0.87 -10.41 25.10
N ALA A 307 -1.26 -9.75 24.01
CA ALA A 307 -0.58 -9.82 22.69
C ALA A 307 0.93 -9.48 22.76
N ARG A 308 1.36 -8.74 23.79
CA ARG A 308 2.78 -8.43 24.01
C ARG A 308 3.65 -9.68 24.21
N ILE A 309 3.08 -10.77 24.74
CA ILE A 309 3.83 -11.99 25.09
C ILE A 309 4.37 -12.72 23.84
N PRO A 310 3.53 -13.14 22.87
CA PRO A 310 4.03 -13.76 21.64
C PRO A 310 4.94 -12.83 20.82
N LEU A 311 4.68 -11.54 20.83
CA LEU A 311 5.53 -10.57 20.13
C LEU A 311 6.89 -10.41 20.79
N ALA A 312 6.96 -10.36 22.13
CA ALA A 312 8.24 -10.33 22.84
C ALA A 312 9.10 -11.57 22.57
N SER A 313 8.48 -12.77 22.58
CA SER A 313 9.16 -14.03 22.25
C SER A 313 9.74 -13.99 20.82
N CYS A 314 8.99 -13.47 19.87
CA CYS A 314 9.43 -13.28 18.49
C CYS A 314 10.63 -12.31 18.41
N ILE A 315 10.57 -11.15 19.07
CA ILE A 315 11.63 -10.15 19.05
C ILE A 315 12.95 -10.69 19.64
N ILE A 316 12.87 -11.42 20.76
CA ILE A 316 14.02 -12.08 21.34
C ILE A 316 14.65 -13.07 20.37
N GLU A 317 13.83 -13.90 19.71
CA GLU A 317 14.31 -14.86 18.72
C GLU A 317 14.98 -14.16 17.53
N LEU A 318 14.38 -13.09 16.99
CA LEU A 318 14.96 -12.32 15.90
C LEU A 318 16.30 -11.69 16.31
N ALA A 319 16.35 -11.08 17.50
CA ALA A 319 17.58 -10.46 18.01
C ALA A 319 18.72 -11.48 18.15
N LEU A 320 18.43 -12.69 18.64
CA LEU A 320 19.43 -13.74 18.89
C LEU A 320 19.68 -14.67 17.70
N SER A 321 18.90 -14.55 16.62
CA SER A 321 19.14 -15.31 15.38
C SER A 321 20.41 -14.86 14.68
N PRO A 322 21.13 -15.78 13.99
CA PRO A 322 22.19 -15.38 13.06
C PRO A 322 21.65 -14.40 12.01
N LYS A 323 22.48 -13.51 11.51
CA LYS A 323 22.10 -12.49 10.52
C LYS A 323 22.59 -12.89 9.13
N SER A 324 21.74 -12.72 8.11
CA SER A 324 22.12 -12.86 6.71
C SER A 324 21.22 -12.01 5.84
N ARG A 325 21.80 -11.12 5.07
CA ARG A 325 21.12 -10.31 4.06
C ARG A 325 21.28 -10.90 2.65
N SER A 326 21.78 -12.13 2.55
CA SER A 326 22.06 -12.76 1.25
C SER A 326 20.87 -12.79 0.30
N SER A 327 19.63 -12.87 0.81
CA SER A 327 18.41 -12.85 0.00
C SER A 327 18.09 -11.46 -0.54
N GLU A 328 18.25 -10.42 0.28
CA GLU A 328 18.04 -9.03 -0.10
C GLU A 328 19.10 -8.59 -1.11
N ASP A 329 20.39 -8.81 -0.79
CA ASP A 329 21.50 -8.50 -1.69
C ASP A 329 21.32 -9.18 -3.07
N ALA A 330 20.82 -10.44 -3.08
CA ALA A 330 20.59 -11.20 -4.31
C ALA A 330 19.47 -10.60 -5.18
N ILE A 331 18.33 -10.23 -4.59
CA ILE A 331 17.23 -9.64 -5.37
C ILE A 331 17.56 -8.24 -5.83
N ASP A 332 18.28 -7.45 -5.04
CA ASP A 332 18.72 -6.11 -5.42
C ASP A 332 19.71 -6.16 -6.59
N ALA A 333 20.66 -7.08 -6.56
CA ALA A 333 21.57 -7.32 -7.68
C ALA A 333 20.84 -7.76 -8.95
N ALA A 334 19.84 -8.63 -8.82
CA ALA A 334 19.03 -9.07 -9.95
C ALA A 334 18.17 -7.94 -10.53
N LEU A 335 17.56 -7.10 -9.67
CA LEU A 335 16.79 -5.93 -10.09
C LEU A 335 17.68 -4.89 -10.77
N ALA A 336 18.86 -4.62 -10.24
CA ALA A 336 19.82 -3.71 -10.87
C ALA A 336 20.23 -4.20 -12.26
N SER A 337 20.49 -5.50 -12.43
CA SER A 337 20.80 -6.11 -13.73
C SER A 337 19.62 -5.96 -14.70
N TYR A 338 18.41 -6.27 -14.26
CA TYR A 338 17.20 -6.15 -15.08
C TYR A 338 16.89 -4.70 -15.50
N HIS A 339 17.03 -3.74 -14.60
CA HIS A 339 16.79 -2.32 -14.91
C HIS A 339 17.84 -1.73 -15.85
N ASN A 340 19.06 -2.25 -15.79
CA ASN A 340 20.14 -1.81 -16.69
C ASN A 340 19.91 -2.30 -18.12
N GLU A 341 19.65 -3.60 -18.28
CA GLU A 341 19.40 -4.20 -19.59
C GLU A 341 18.46 -5.42 -19.48
N PRO A 342 17.16 -5.27 -19.85
CA PRO A 342 16.21 -6.39 -19.81
C PRO A 342 16.42 -7.37 -20.94
N HIS A 343 16.64 -8.64 -20.62
CA HIS A 343 16.82 -9.74 -21.56
C HIS A 343 15.61 -10.68 -21.60
N LYS A 344 15.42 -11.35 -22.73
CA LYS A 344 14.34 -12.35 -22.88
C LYS A 344 14.80 -13.70 -22.40
N ALA A 345 13.91 -14.45 -21.74
CA ALA A 345 14.19 -15.83 -21.37
C ALA A 345 14.61 -16.69 -22.58
N PRO A 346 15.55 -17.64 -22.41
CA PRO A 346 15.93 -18.59 -23.45
C PRO A 346 14.72 -19.29 -24.06
N GLN A 347 14.74 -19.53 -25.38
CA GLN A 347 13.59 -20.07 -26.13
C GLN A 347 13.07 -21.39 -25.56
N TYR A 348 13.98 -22.28 -25.17
CA TYR A 348 13.63 -23.64 -24.71
C TYR A 348 12.90 -23.69 -23.36
N ILE A 349 12.97 -22.61 -22.53
CA ILE A 349 12.24 -22.53 -21.25
C ILE A 349 10.97 -21.67 -21.34
N ARG A 350 10.66 -21.09 -22.52
CA ARG A 350 9.43 -20.30 -22.66
C ARG A 350 8.21 -21.21 -22.70
N LEU A 351 7.08 -20.69 -22.22
CA LEU A 351 5.82 -21.41 -22.24
C LEU A 351 5.38 -21.75 -23.68
N THR A 352 5.60 -20.79 -24.61
CA THR A 352 5.35 -20.95 -26.05
C THR A 352 6.64 -20.73 -26.83
N PRO A 353 7.51 -21.74 -26.94
CA PRO A 353 8.75 -21.62 -27.68
C PRO A 353 8.47 -21.50 -29.17
N VAL A 354 9.16 -20.58 -29.86
CA VAL A 354 9.01 -20.34 -31.30
C VAL A 354 10.32 -20.65 -32.01
N GLY A 355 10.24 -21.36 -33.14
CA GLY A 355 11.42 -21.61 -34.00
C GLY A 355 12.41 -22.65 -33.48
N ILE A 356 12.03 -23.47 -32.49
CA ILE A 356 12.87 -24.58 -32.00
C ILE A 356 12.17 -25.92 -32.14
N ALA A 357 12.96 -26.98 -32.46
CA ALA A 357 12.47 -28.32 -32.56
C ALA A 357 11.99 -28.87 -31.19
N GLU A 358 11.07 -29.85 -31.24
CA GLU A 358 10.54 -30.44 -30.00
C GLU A 358 11.64 -31.08 -29.13
N GLU A 359 12.65 -31.67 -29.77
CA GLU A 359 13.80 -32.26 -29.09
C GLU A 359 14.64 -31.25 -28.30
N ASP A 360 14.61 -29.97 -28.70
CA ASP A 360 15.36 -28.88 -28.06
C ASP A 360 14.53 -28.14 -27.02
N ARG A 361 13.27 -28.56 -26.76
CA ARG A 361 12.41 -27.98 -25.74
C ARG A 361 12.71 -28.54 -24.35
N TYR A 362 12.43 -27.74 -23.32
CA TYR A 362 12.44 -28.18 -21.94
C TYR A 362 11.48 -29.37 -21.73
N ASP A 363 11.97 -30.39 -21.04
CA ASP A 363 11.21 -31.62 -20.82
C ASP A 363 10.87 -31.78 -19.35
N TYR A 364 9.59 -31.61 -19.00
CA TYR A 364 9.08 -31.77 -17.64
C TYR A 364 9.19 -33.20 -17.10
N ASN A 365 9.32 -34.20 -17.98
CA ASN A 365 9.45 -35.61 -17.61
C ASN A 365 10.91 -36.05 -17.40
N ARG A 366 11.86 -35.08 -17.46
CA ARG A 366 13.29 -35.35 -17.35
C ARG A 366 13.92 -34.46 -16.22
N PRO A 367 13.53 -34.66 -14.94
CA PRO A 367 14.08 -33.93 -13.80
C PRO A 367 15.59 -34.12 -13.63
N ASP A 368 16.12 -35.23 -14.09
CA ASP A 368 17.55 -35.56 -14.13
C ASP A 368 18.40 -34.60 -14.98
N LEU A 369 17.77 -33.85 -15.88
CA LEU A 369 18.44 -32.87 -16.75
C LEU A 369 18.40 -31.44 -16.20
N TRP A 370 17.51 -31.14 -15.28
CA TRP A 370 17.22 -29.76 -14.89
C TRP A 370 18.43 -29.02 -14.29
N GLU A 371 19.25 -29.65 -13.50
CA GLU A 371 20.44 -29.06 -12.89
C GLU A 371 21.54 -28.68 -13.92
N TYR A 372 21.46 -29.24 -15.14
CA TYR A 372 22.45 -29.04 -16.21
C TYR A 372 22.02 -28.00 -17.24
N LEU A 373 20.82 -27.43 -17.13
CA LEU A 373 20.33 -26.44 -18.05
C LEU A 373 20.71 -25.02 -17.65
N GLN A 374 21.00 -24.19 -18.65
CA GLN A 374 21.20 -22.76 -18.46
C GLN A 374 19.85 -22.05 -18.39
N TYR A 375 19.57 -21.33 -17.31
CA TYR A 375 18.30 -20.63 -17.10
C TYR A 375 18.38 -19.13 -17.32
N LEU A 376 19.53 -18.51 -17.09
CA LEU A 376 19.74 -17.10 -17.40
C LEU A 376 19.86 -16.92 -18.94
N PRO A 377 19.43 -15.76 -19.47
CA PRO A 377 19.74 -15.35 -20.83
C PRO A 377 21.22 -15.48 -21.17
N ASP A 378 21.52 -15.73 -22.45
CA ASP A 378 22.91 -15.96 -22.89
C ASP A 378 23.82 -14.75 -22.62
N GLU A 379 23.27 -13.55 -22.68
CA GLU A 379 23.96 -12.28 -22.47
C GLU A 379 24.46 -12.13 -21.02
N ILE A 380 23.75 -12.73 -20.06
CA ILE A 380 24.05 -12.67 -18.63
C ILE A 380 24.23 -14.07 -18.00
N LYS A 381 24.54 -15.08 -18.80
CA LYS A 381 24.64 -16.49 -18.36
C LYS A 381 25.61 -16.72 -17.20
N ASP A 382 26.63 -15.88 -17.08
CA ASP A 382 27.68 -15.97 -16.04
C ASP A 382 27.36 -15.06 -14.83
N ALA A 383 26.22 -14.35 -14.81
CA ALA A 383 25.84 -13.52 -13.69
C ALA A 383 25.56 -14.36 -12.45
N GLN A 384 26.04 -13.90 -11.32
CA GLN A 384 25.83 -14.49 -10.01
C GLN A 384 25.19 -13.47 -9.08
N PHE A 385 23.89 -13.60 -8.82
CA PHE A 385 23.16 -12.71 -7.95
C PHE A 385 23.18 -13.19 -6.50
N TYR A 386 23.04 -14.50 -6.26
CA TYR A 386 23.05 -15.06 -4.91
C TYR A 386 24.49 -15.33 -4.44
N VAL A 387 24.89 -14.59 -3.38
CA VAL A 387 26.17 -14.77 -2.68
C VAL A 387 25.86 -15.06 -1.21
N PRO A 388 26.08 -16.28 -0.71
CA PRO A 388 25.72 -16.66 0.66
C PRO A 388 26.65 -16.00 1.69
N TRP A 389 26.07 -15.62 2.85
CA TRP A 389 26.84 -15.06 3.97
C TRP A 389 27.46 -16.14 4.89
N LEU A 390 26.95 -17.35 4.85
CA LEU A 390 27.44 -18.53 5.62
C LEU A 390 27.37 -18.38 7.14
N THR A 391 26.45 -17.57 7.65
CA THR A 391 26.37 -17.26 9.08
C THR A 391 25.66 -18.33 9.90
N SER A 392 24.89 -19.23 9.26
CA SER A 392 24.14 -20.29 9.93
C SER A 392 24.40 -21.67 9.34
N ARG A 393 24.03 -22.73 10.08
CA ARG A 393 24.10 -24.12 9.59
C ARG A 393 23.17 -24.32 8.39
N TYR A 394 22.00 -23.72 8.42
CA TYR A 394 21.02 -23.84 7.33
C TYR A 394 21.55 -23.24 6.04
N GLU A 395 22.06 -22.01 6.08
CA GLU A 395 22.62 -21.34 4.91
C GLU A 395 23.88 -22.05 4.37
N LYS A 396 24.71 -22.60 5.27
CA LYS A 396 25.86 -23.45 4.88
C LYS A 396 25.40 -24.69 4.11
N SER A 397 24.35 -25.38 4.58
CA SER A 397 23.82 -26.57 3.89
C SER A 397 23.23 -26.22 2.51
N LEU A 398 22.51 -25.08 2.39
CA LEU A 398 22.05 -24.60 1.08
C LEU A 398 23.22 -24.30 0.14
N THR A 399 24.28 -23.71 0.66
CA THR A 399 25.47 -23.37 -0.11
C THR A 399 26.24 -24.61 -0.57
N GLU A 400 26.37 -25.62 0.26
CA GLU A 400 26.98 -26.91 -0.10
C GLU A 400 26.21 -27.57 -1.27
N ASN A 401 24.88 -27.57 -1.20
CA ASN A 401 24.04 -28.05 -2.30
C ASN A 401 24.21 -27.18 -3.57
N TYR A 402 24.24 -25.87 -3.43
CA TYR A 402 24.45 -24.96 -4.57
C TYR A 402 25.81 -25.18 -5.23
N GLN A 403 26.87 -25.31 -4.45
CA GLN A 403 28.22 -25.62 -4.97
C GLN A 403 28.30 -26.98 -5.65
N ARG A 404 27.54 -27.99 -5.15
CA ARG A 404 27.43 -29.30 -5.81
C ARG A 404 26.81 -29.14 -7.20
N ILE A 405 25.75 -28.33 -7.32
CA ILE A 405 25.07 -28.07 -8.60
C ILE A 405 25.98 -27.32 -9.56
N LEU A 406 26.71 -26.33 -9.11
CA LEU A 406 27.63 -25.54 -9.94
C LEU A 406 28.74 -26.39 -10.59
N LYS A 407 29.16 -27.50 -9.95
CA LYS A 407 30.17 -28.40 -10.50
C LYS A 407 29.76 -29.10 -11.80
N HIS A 408 28.48 -29.21 -12.07
CA HIS A 408 27.97 -29.92 -13.25
C HIS A 408 28.15 -29.13 -14.56
N GLY A 409 28.36 -27.82 -14.48
CA GLY A 409 28.29 -26.94 -15.64
C GLY A 409 26.89 -26.90 -16.26
N ARG A 410 26.53 -25.81 -16.87
CA ARG A 410 25.22 -25.62 -17.50
C ARG A 410 25.36 -25.48 -19.01
N THR A 411 24.35 -25.98 -19.75
CA THR A 411 24.33 -25.94 -21.23
C THR A 411 23.00 -25.46 -21.76
N THR A 412 23.03 -24.77 -22.87
CA THR A 412 21.86 -24.41 -23.68
C THR A 412 21.51 -25.51 -24.71
N ASN A 413 22.39 -26.48 -24.91
CA ASN A 413 22.21 -27.56 -25.91
C ASN A 413 21.47 -28.76 -25.31
N ILE A 414 20.14 -28.67 -25.26
CA ILE A 414 19.26 -29.70 -24.66
C ILE A 414 19.37 -31.02 -25.44
N ARG A 415 19.44 -30.99 -26.78
CA ARG A 415 19.54 -32.20 -27.61
C ARG A 415 20.78 -32.99 -27.28
N LYS A 416 21.92 -32.32 -27.15
CA LYS A 416 23.19 -32.97 -26.74
C LYS A 416 23.05 -33.54 -25.31
N LEU A 417 22.52 -32.75 -24.38
CA LEU A 417 22.33 -33.18 -23.00
C LEU A 417 21.44 -34.43 -22.90
N LYS A 418 20.35 -34.52 -23.69
CA LYS A 418 19.47 -35.71 -23.76
C LYS A 418 20.19 -36.94 -24.32
N LYS A 419 21.15 -36.77 -25.26
CA LYS A 419 21.98 -37.86 -25.81
C LYS A 419 23.03 -38.33 -24.78
N ASP A 420 23.67 -37.40 -24.11
CA ASP A 420 24.72 -37.69 -23.11
C ASP A 420 24.17 -38.37 -21.86
N LYS A 421 22.89 -38.14 -21.58
CA LYS A 421 22.15 -38.76 -20.47
C LYS A 421 20.91 -39.50 -21.00
N PRO A 422 21.07 -40.71 -21.58
CA PRO A 422 19.92 -41.50 -22.01
C PRO A 422 19.03 -41.85 -20.81
N ARG A 423 17.74 -42.15 -21.10
CA ARG A 423 16.75 -42.55 -20.07
C ARG A 423 17.14 -43.82 -19.37
#